data_9948f50354d661178cbe1c30cb718b03
#
_entry.id   9948f50354d661178cbe1c30cb718b03
#
_cell.length_a   1.000
_cell.length_b   1.000
_cell.length_c   1.000
_cell.angle_alpha   90.00
_cell.angle_beta   90.00
_cell.angle_gamma   90.00
#
_symmetry.space_group_name_H-M   'P 1'
#
loop_
_entity.id
_entity.type
_entity.pdbx_description
1 polymer ?
#
loop_
_entity_poly.entity_id
_entity_poly.type
_entity_poly.pdbx_seq_one_letter_code
_entity_poly.pdbx_strand_id
1 'polypeptide(L)'
;TAGPGLIVCLSVGLSFAKAFATAMNKPFIAVNHLEGHALSPKLNTNLNYPYLLLLISGGHSQYLSVQNLGKYKRLGTTIDDALGEAFDKTARLLKLGYPGGPEIEKYATLGNKNRFKLPLPLIKEKNSHFSFAGLKSAVAKVVAEHRCTEKFKRDMAASFQYTVNQIIFN
;
A
#
# COMPACT_ATOMS: atom_id res chain seq x y z
N THR A 1 6.68 -8.83 -15.99
CA THR A 1 7.70 -8.27 -15.09
C THR A 1 8.68 -9.36 -14.65
N ALA A 2 9.90 -8.95 -14.26
CA ALA A 2 10.92 -9.87 -13.76
C ALA A 2 11.00 -9.91 -12.22
N GLY A 3 10.20 -9.12 -11.53
CA GLY A 3 10.12 -8.99 -10.07
C GLY A 3 10.00 -7.53 -9.64
N PRO A 4 9.77 -7.29 -8.32
CA PRO A 4 9.37 -8.28 -7.30
C PRO A 4 7.95 -8.81 -7.50
N GLY A 5 7.63 -9.93 -6.84
CA GLY A 5 6.31 -10.57 -6.89
C GLY A 5 6.37 -12.05 -6.45
N LEU A 6 5.25 -12.73 -6.51
CA LEU A 6 5.16 -14.16 -6.19
C LEU A 6 6.00 -14.97 -7.19
N ILE A 7 6.97 -15.69 -6.68
CA ILE A 7 8.00 -16.37 -7.49
C ILE A 7 7.39 -17.35 -8.51
N VAL A 8 6.34 -18.06 -8.13
CA VAL A 8 5.64 -19.00 -9.02
C VAL A 8 5.02 -18.26 -10.22
N CYS A 9 4.30 -17.15 -9.95
CA CYS A 9 3.68 -16.35 -11.01
C CYS A 9 4.73 -15.70 -11.92
N LEU A 10 5.82 -15.19 -11.32
CA LEU A 10 6.94 -14.62 -12.08
C LEU A 10 7.60 -15.67 -12.97
N SER A 11 7.86 -16.87 -12.44
CA SER A 11 8.50 -17.96 -13.21
C SER A 11 7.68 -18.36 -14.42
N VAL A 12 6.36 -18.50 -14.28
CA VAL A 12 5.47 -18.83 -15.42
C VAL A 12 5.52 -17.74 -16.47
N GLY A 13 5.33 -16.48 -16.09
CA GLY A 13 5.33 -15.35 -17.02
C GLY A 13 6.67 -15.14 -17.71
N LEU A 14 7.78 -15.25 -16.97
CA LEU A 14 9.13 -15.10 -17.51
C LEU A 14 9.50 -16.24 -18.47
N SER A 15 9.17 -17.48 -18.10
CA SER A 15 9.45 -18.65 -18.97
C SER A 15 8.68 -18.56 -20.27
N PHE A 16 7.39 -18.20 -20.22
CA PHE A 16 6.58 -17.99 -21.41
C PHE A 16 7.17 -16.87 -22.29
N ALA A 17 7.45 -15.71 -21.71
CA ALA A 17 7.95 -14.56 -22.46
C ALA A 17 9.33 -14.82 -23.08
N LYS A 18 10.23 -15.52 -22.38
CA LYS A 18 11.54 -15.94 -22.93
C LYS A 18 11.39 -16.91 -24.08
N ALA A 19 10.56 -17.95 -23.92
CA ALA A 19 10.32 -18.93 -24.99
C ALA A 19 9.72 -18.25 -26.21
N PHE A 20 8.74 -17.38 -26.04
CA PHE A 20 8.12 -16.62 -27.12
C PHE A 20 9.12 -15.70 -27.84
N ALA A 21 9.92 -14.94 -27.10
CA ALA A 21 10.95 -14.08 -27.67
C ALA A 21 11.98 -14.89 -28.48
N THR A 22 12.40 -16.06 -27.97
CA THR A 22 13.33 -16.96 -28.66
C THR A 22 12.70 -17.47 -29.95
N ALA A 23 11.46 -17.97 -29.92
CA ALA A 23 10.77 -18.47 -31.10
C ALA A 23 10.56 -17.42 -32.20
N MET A 24 10.33 -16.15 -31.78
CA MET A 24 10.13 -15.03 -32.70
C MET A 24 11.42 -14.31 -33.08
N ASN A 25 12.57 -14.79 -32.61
CA ASN A 25 13.89 -14.13 -32.76
C ASN A 25 13.85 -12.64 -32.39
N LYS A 26 13.24 -12.32 -31.23
CA LYS A 26 13.13 -10.95 -30.69
C LYS A 26 13.90 -10.79 -29.40
N PRO A 27 14.45 -9.60 -29.15
CA PRO A 27 15.11 -9.33 -27.87
C PRO A 27 14.09 -9.39 -26.71
N PHE A 28 14.55 -9.86 -25.55
CA PHE A 28 13.78 -9.93 -24.31
C PHE A 28 14.29 -8.89 -23.31
N ILE A 29 13.39 -8.07 -22.77
CA ILE A 29 13.71 -7.06 -21.77
C ILE A 29 12.99 -7.40 -20.46
N ALA A 30 13.75 -7.57 -19.39
CA ALA A 30 13.23 -7.81 -18.04
C ALA A 30 12.92 -6.47 -17.36
N VAL A 31 11.64 -6.20 -17.07
CA VAL A 31 11.21 -4.96 -16.43
C VAL A 31 10.94 -5.19 -14.94
N ASN A 32 11.44 -4.27 -14.09
CA ASN A 32 11.13 -4.28 -12.66
C ASN A 32 9.70 -3.79 -12.42
N HIS A 33 8.92 -4.55 -11.63
CA HIS A 33 7.53 -4.23 -11.33
C HIS A 33 7.36 -2.88 -10.61
N LEU A 34 8.20 -2.61 -9.62
CA LEU A 34 8.15 -1.36 -8.85
C LEU A 34 8.60 -0.16 -9.69
N GLU A 35 9.51 -0.37 -10.66
CA GLU A 35 9.88 0.66 -11.61
C GLU A 35 8.71 1.02 -12.54
N GLY A 36 7.93 0.03 -12.96
CA GLY A 36 6.68 0.27 -13.69
C GLY A 36 5.71 1.16 -12.90
N HIS A 37 5.54 0.89 -11.61
CA HIS A 37 4.76 1.76 -10.74
C HIS A 37 5.38 3.15 -10.57
N ALA A 38 6.70 3.23 -10.40
CA ALA A 38 7.39 4.51 -10.21
C ALA A 38 7.26 5.44 -11.43
N LEU A 39 7.20 4.88 -12.62
CA LEU A 39 7.12 5.63 -13.87
C LEU A 39 5.68 5.85 -14.36
N SER A 40 4.69 5.15 -13.80
CA SER A 40 3.28 5.25 -14.25
C SER A 40 2.72 6.68 -14.21
N PRO A 41 3.05 7.58 -13.26
CA PRO A 41 2.57 8.96 -13.30
C PRO A 41 3.02 9.73 -14.55
N LYS A 42 4.17 9.36 -15.15
CA LYS A 42 4.68 10.01 -16.38
C LYS A 42 3.89 9.64 -17.63
N LEU A 43 3.02 8.62 -17.60
CA LEU A 43 2.20 8.24 -18.75
C LEU A 43 1.15 9.31 -19.09
N ASN A 44 0.63 10.00 -18.07
CA ASN A 44 -0.47 10.97 -18.21
C ASN A 44 -0.09 12.38 -17.77
N THR A 45 1.15 12.60 -17.33
CA THR A 45 1.62 13.91 -16.86
C THR A 45 3.02 14.23 -17.36
N ASN A 46 3.33 15.50 -17.56
CA ASN A 46 4.68 15.98 -17.86
C ASN A 46 5.52 16.14 -16.58
N LEU A 47 5.56 15.09 -15.75
CA LEU A 47 6.29 15.10 -14.50
C LEU A 47 7.80 15.04 -14.77
N ASN A 48 8.52 16.10 -14.34
CA ASN A 48 9.96 16.19 -14.48
C ASN A 48 10.69 15.54 -13.31
N TYR A 49 11.92 15.08 -13.55
CA TYR A 49 12.81 14.62 -12.49
C TYR A 49 13.49 15.82 -11.79
N PRO A 50 13.85 15.71 -10.49
CA PRO A 50 13.45 14.63 -9.57
C PRO A 50 12.03 14.83 -9.03
N TYR A 51 11.36 13.73 -8.62
CA TYR A 51 10.08 13.81 -7.90
C TYR A 51 10.02 12.83 -6.74
N LEU A 52 9.17 13.16 -5.76
CA LEU A 52 8.86 12.28 -4.64
C LEU A 52 7.71 11.36 -5.04
N LEU A 53 7.90 10.07 -4.84
CA LEU A 53 6.88 9.05 -5.06
C LEU A 53 6.51 8.40 -3.73
N LEU A 54 5.23 8.38 -3.41
CA LEU A 54 4.65 7.49 -2.42
C LEU A 54 4.11 6.26 -3.15
N LEU A 55 4.82 5.14 -3.03
CA LEU A 55 4.43 3.87 -3.61
C LEU A 55 3.65 3.07 -2.57
N ILE A 56 2.38 2.77 -2.85
CA ILE A 56 1.49 2.00 -1.99
C ILE A 56 0.92 0.84 -2.79
N SER A 57 1.03 -0.37 -2.25
CA SER A 57 0.43 -1.58 -2.80
C SER A 57 0.08 -2.56 -1.68
N GLY A 58 -0.45 -3.73 -2.03
CA GLY A 58 -0.71 -4.81 -1.08
C GLY A 58 0.54 -5.35 -0.38
N GLY A 59 1.72 -5.26 -1.00
CA GLY A 59 2.98 -5.78 -0.46
C GLY A 59 4.07 -4.73 -0.21
N HIS A 60 3.88 -3.48 -0.64
CA HIS A 60 4.88 -2.43 -0.54
C HIS A 60 4.27 -1.10 -0.11
N SER A 61 4.94 -0.42 0.81
CA SER A 61 4.64 0.96 1.19
C SER A 61 5.94 1.68 1.44
N GLN A 62 6.30 2.62 0.57
CA GLN A 62 7.61 3.28 0.64
C GLN A 62 7.61 4.67 -0.01
N TYR A 63 8.44 5.56 0.52
CA TYR A 63 8.81 6.80 -0.14
C TYR A 63 10.07 6.59 -0.99
N LEU A 64 10.00 7.05 -2.23
CA LEU A 64 11.11 7.03 -3.17
C LEU A 64 11.37 8.43 -3.71
N SER A 65 12.63 8.85 -3.73
CA SER A 65 13.07 9.94 -4.58
C SER A 65 13.43 9.36 -5.94
N VAL A 66 12.67 9.70 -6.94
CA VAL A 66 12.89 9.30 -8.34
C VAL A 66 13.73 10.38 -8.99
N GLN A 67 15.03 10.13 -9.09
CA GLN A 67 16.00 11.12 -9.58
C GLN A 67 16.14 11.11 -11.10
N ASN A 68 15.99 9.94 -11.71
CA ASN A 68 15.98 9.73 -13.15
C ASN A 68 15.51 8.30 -13.44
N LEU A 69 15.35 7.92 -14.71
CA LEU A 69 15.14 6.55 -15.13
C LEU A 69 16.26 5.64 -14.58
N GLY A 70 15.91 4.57 -13.90
CA GLY A 70 16.85 3.65 -13.25
C GLY A 70 17.58 4.21 -12.01
N LYS A 71 17.30 5.45 -11.58
CA LYS A 71 17.94 6.09 -10.41
C LYS A 71 16.91 6.41 -9.33
N TYR A 72 16.82 5.51 -8.36
CA TYR A 72 15.86 5.60 -7.25
C TYR A 72 16.60 5.61 -5.91
N LYS A 73 16.18 6.51 -5.00
CA LYS A 73 16.64 6.52 -3.63
C LYS A 73 15.46 6.29 -2.70
N ARG A 74 15.46 5.20 -1.94
CA ARG A 74 14.45 4.93 -0.92
C ARG A 74 14.70 5.85 0.28
N LEU A 75 13.70 6.65 0.63
CA LEU A 75 13.72 7.58 1.75
C LEU A 75 13.12 6.95 3.01
N GLY A 76 12.04 6.18 2.84
CA GLY A 76 11.37 5.47 3.92
C GLY A 76 10.60 4.26 3.40
N THR A 77 10.26 3.35 4.30
CA THR A 77 9.49 2.14 3.98
C THR A 77 8.72 1.69 5.21
N THR A 78 7.67 0.88 5.02
CA THR A 78 7.07 0.17 6.15
C THR A 78 8.10 -0.78 6.77
N ILE A 79 8.08 -0.87 8.11
CA ILE A 79 8.94 -1.80 8.87
C ILE A 79 8.21 -3.11 9.22
N ASP A 80 6.92 -3.17 8.94
CA ASP A 80 6.05 -4.31 9.22
C ASP A 80 5.02 -4.53 8.08
N ASP A 81 3.72 -4.46 8.37
CA ASP A 81 2.66 -4.64 7.36
C ASP A 81 2.72 -3.54 6.28
N ALA A 82 2.46 -3.90 5.03
CA ALA A 82 2.21 -2.92 3.98
C ALA A 82 0.85 -2.23 4.20
N LEU A 83 0.69 -1.01 3.69
CA LEU A 83 -0.53 -0.23 3.90
C LEU A 83 -1.76 -0.94 3.31
N GLY A 84 -1.68 -1.45 2.08
CA GLY A 84 -2.80 -2.19 1.48
C GLY A 84 -3.17 -3.43 2.31
N GLU A 85 -2.17 -4.14 2.82
CA GLU A 85 -2.39 -5.27 3.73
C GLU A 85 -3.08 -4.85 5.04
N ALA A 86 -2.73 -3.68 5.60
CA ALA A 86 -3.37 -3.14 6.79
C ALA A 86 -4.85 -2.80 6.53
N PHE A 87 -5.18 -2.24 5.34
CA PHE A 87 -6.56 -2.02 4.90
C PHE A 87 -7.34 -3.33 4.76
N ASP A 88 -6.78 -4.33 4.09
CA ASP A 88 -7.42 -5.64 3.90
C ASP A 88 -7.68 -6.37 5.23
N LYS A 89 -6.69 -6.34 6.14
CA LYS A 89 -6.83 -6.93 7.47
C LYS A 89 -7.90 -6.21 8.30
N THR A 90 -7.94 -4.88 8.23
CA THR A 90 -8.95 -4.07 8.93
C THR A 90 -10.35 -4.30 8.36
N ALA A 91 -10.51 -4.33 7.05
CA ALA A 91 -11.79 -4.65 6.41
C ALA A 91 -12.29 -6.03 6.82
N ARG A 92 -11.39 -7.02 6.91
CA ARG A 92 -11.74 -8.38 7.39
C ARG A 92 -12.22 -8.35 8.85
N LEU A 93 -11.55 -7.62 9.74
CA LEU A 93 -11.99 -7.47 11.15
C LEU A 93 -13.38 -6.84 11.25
N LEU A 94 -13.69 -5.88 10.40
CA LEU A 94 -14.98 -5.21 10.34
C LEU A 94 -16.04 -6.00 9.54
N LYS A 95 -15.69 -7.18 9.00
CA LYS A 95 -16.56 -8.00 8.13
C LYS A 95 -17.09 -7.20 6.93
N LEU A 96 -16.21 -6.40 6.32
CA LEU A 96 -16.44 -5.73 5.05
C LEU A 96 -15.96 -6.63 3.90
N GLY A 97 -16.11 -6.19 2.67
CA GLY A 97 -15.70 -6.95 1.50
C GLY A 97 -14.18 -6.98 1.25
N TYR A 98 -13.79 -7.51 0.12
CA TYR A 98 -12.45 -7.50 -0.45
C TYR A 98 -12.53 -6.97 -1.89
N PRO A 99 -11.59 -6.13 -2.34
CA PRO A 99 -10.41 -5.60 -1.62
C PRO A 99 -10.79 -4.61 -0.51
N GLY A 100 -10.00 -4.60 0.57
CA GLY A 100 -10.32 -3.85 1.78
C GLY A 100 -10.24 -2.32 1.65
N GLY A 101 -9.35 -1.81 0.81
CA GLY A 101 -9.18 -0.37 0.61
C GLY A 101 -10.49 0.33 0.19
N PRO A 102 -11.11 -0.04 -0.94
CA PRO A 102 -12.36 0.55 -1.39
C PRO A 102 -13.51 0.42 -0.39
N GLU A 103 -13.61 -0.73 0.30
CA GLU A 103 -14.65 -0.94 1.29
C GLU A 103 -14.45 -0.05 2.54
N ILE A 104 -13.22 0.07 3.04
CA ILE A 104 -12.92 1.01 4.14
C ILE A 104 -13.24 2.43 3.73
N GLU A 105 -12.84 2.88 2.55
CA GLU A 105 -13.13 4.22 2.04
C GLU A 105 -14.63 4.50 2.00
N LYS A 106 -15.41 3.58 1.41
CA LYS A 106 -16.88 3.68 1.32
C LYS A 106 -17.52 3.84 2.70
N TYR A 107 -17.11 3.06 3.69
CA TYR A 107 -17.64 3.16 5.05
C TYR A 107 -17.15 4.41 5.77
N ALA A 108 -15.90 4.82 5.54
CA ALA A 108 -15.29 5.98 6.17
C ALA A 108 -16.00 7.30 5.81
N THR A 109 -16.52 7.43 4.58
CA THR A 109 -17.25 8.64 4.15
C THR A 109 -18.49 8.93 5.00
N LEU A 110 -19.05 7.90 5.65
CA LEU A 110 -20.30 7.96 6.44
C LEU A 110 -20.04 7.90 7.94
N GLY A 111 -18.77 7.87 8.37
CA GLY A 111 -18.35 7.67 9.75
C GLY A 111 -17.75 8.91 10.43
N ASN A 112 -17.65 8.84 11.75
CA ASN A 112 -16.99 9.87 12.56
C ASN A 112 -15.50 9.48 12.78
N LYS A 113 -14.59 10.20 12.13
CA LYS A 113 -13.14 9.98 12.21
C LYS A 113 -12.54 10.18 13.61
N ASN A 114 -13.23 10.90 14.49
CA ASN A 114 -12.75 11.20 15.85
C ASN A 114 -13.32 10.24 16.91
N ARG A 115 -14.09 9.22 16.51
CA ARG A 115 -14.76 8.30 17.44
C ARG A 115 -13.78 7.41 18.18
N PHE A 116 -12.76 6.91 17.48
CA PHE A 116 -11.76 6.01 18.05
C PHE A 116 -10.36 6.63 17.92
N LYS A 117 -9.65 6.75 19.04
CA LYS A 117 -8.25 7.18 19.04
C LYS A 117 -7.37 5.95 18.84
N LEU A 118 -6.83 5.83 17.63
CA LEU A 118 -5.91 4.76 17.28
C LEU A 118 -4.46 5.24 17.44
N PRO A 119 -3.50 4.32 17.67
CA PRO A 119 -2.10 4.70 17.84
C PRO A 119 -1.51 5.26 16.55
N LEU A 120 -0.50 6.13 16.71
CA LEU A 120 0.29 6.71 15.63
C LEU A 120 1.74 6.21 15.76
N PRO A 121 2.05 4.99 15.26
CA PRO A 121 3.40 4.45 15.37
C PRO A 121 4.41 5.33 14.66
N LEU A 122 5.63 5.40 15.21
CA LEU A 122 6.79 6.11 14.65
C LEU A 122 6.64 7.63 14.43
N ILE A 123 5.50 8.24 14.76
CA ILE A 123 5.23 9.66 14.48
C ILE A 123 6.25 10.62 15.14
N LYS A 124 6.92 10.18 16.21
CA LYS A 124 7.95 10.96 16.90
C LYS A 124 9.38 10.66 16.43
N GLU A 125 9.53 9.68 15.57
CA GLU A 125 10.82 9.28 15.03
C GLU A 125 11.28 10.26 13.95
N LYS A 126 12.57 10.59 13.95
CA LYS A 126 13.16 11.46 12.92
C LYS A 126 13.58 10.66 11.67
N ASN A 127 12.64 9.87 11.15
CA ASN A 127 12.83 9.09 9.93
C ASN A 127 11.52 9.05 9.13
N SER A 128 11.57 8.58 7.90
CA SER A 128 10.39 8.48 7.01
C SER A 128 9.85 7.05 6.92
N HIS A 129 10.01 6.25 7.98
CA HIS A 129 9.48 4.90 8.03
C HIS A 129 8.03 4.88 8.51
N PHE A 130 7.30 3.84 8.11
CA PHE A 130 5.93 3.57 8.54
C PHE A 130 5.85 2.30 9.39
N SER A 131 4.79 2.20 10.19
CA SER A 131 4.39 0.96 10.86
C SER A 131 2.86 0.90 10.89
N PHE A 132 2.29 -0.23 10.52
CA PHE A 132 0.84 -0.44 10.47
C PHE A 132 0.37 -1.66 11.26
N ALA A 133 1.27 -2.58 11.67
CA ALA A 133 0.89 -3.79 12.42
C ALA A 133 0.27 -3.46 13.78
N GLY A 134 0.81 -2.45 14.48
CA GLY A 134 0.26 -1.96 15.75
C GLY A 134 -1.13 -1.36 15.59
N LEU A 135 -1.40 -0.71 14.47
CA LEU A 135 -2.71 -0.14 14.15
C LEU A 135 -3.77 -1.24 13.98
N LYS A 136 -3.44 -2.32 13.23
CA LYS A 136 -4.30 -3.49 13.10
C LYS A 136 -4.64 -4.10 14.46
N SER A 137 -3.66 -4.27 15.34
CA SER A 137 -3.87 -4.85 16.67
C SER A 137 -4.77 -3.98 17.54
N ALA A 138 -4.63 -2.65 17.44
CA ALA A 138 -5.52 -1.72 18.12
C ALA A 138 -6.98 -1.82 17.62
N VAL A 139 -7.17 -1.90 16.30
CA VAL A 139 -8.50 -2.11 15.71
C VAL A 139 -9.10 -3.43 16.20
N ALA A 140 -8.32 -4.53 16.19
CA ALA A 140 -8.79 -5.85 16.64
C ALA A 140 -9.27 -5.81 18.11
N LYS A 141 -8.54 -5.11 18.98
CA LYS A 141 -8.93 -4.92 20.38
C LYS A 141 -10.27 -4.20 20.50
N VAL A 142 -10.42 -3.06 19.82
CA VAL A 142 -11.68 -2.28 19.87
C VAL A 142 -12.86 -3.08 19.29
N VAL A 143 -12.64 -3.84 18.21
CA VAL A 143 -13.68 -4.71 17.62
C VAL A 143 -14.13 -5.80 18.59
N ALA A 144 -13.21 -6.36 19.38
CA ALA A 144 -13.53 -7.39 20.38
C ALA A 144 -14.35 -6.83 21.57
N GLU A 145 -14.19 -5.57 21.91
CA GLU A 145 -14.85 -4.89 23.03
C GLU A 145 -16.23 -4.30 22.65
N HIS A 146 -16.61 -4.28 21.38
CA HIS A 146 -17.79 -3.59 20.91
C HIS A 146 -18.69 -4.47 20.02
N ARG A 147 -19.98 -4.22 20.02
CA ARG A 147 -20.88 -4.81 19.01
C ARG A 147 -20.62 -4.19 17.65
N CYS A 148 -20.34 -5.03 16.66
CA CYS A 148 -20.02 -4.63 15.29
C CYS A 148 -21.28 -4.18 14.51
N THR A 149 -21.92 -3.08 14.95
CA THR A 149 -23.08 -2.45 14.27
C THR A 149 -22.62 -1.71 13.02
N GLU A 150 -23.53 -1.40 12.10
CA GLU A 150 -23.20 -0.61 10.91
C GLU A 150 -22.63 0.77 11.24
N LYS A 151 -23.13 1.44 12.27
CA LYS A 151 -22.57 2.70 12.78
C LYS A 151 -21.15 2.50 13.28
N PHE A 152 -20.91 1.44 14.07
CA PHE A 152 -19.54 1.12 14.56
C PHE A 152 -18.57 0.91 13.41
N LYS A 153 -18.96 0.14 12.38
CA LYS A 153 -18.11 -0.12 11.21
C LYS A 153 -17.72 1.19 10.49
N ARG A 154 -18.71 2.08 10.27
CA ARG A 154 -18.47 3.40 9.64
C ARG A 154 -17.51 4.26 10.46
N ASP A 155 -17.75 4.38 11.76
CA ASP A 155 -16.92 5.18 12.65
C ASP A 155 -15.50 4.60 12.77
N MET A 156 -15.37 3.27 12.83
CA MET A 156 -14.05 2.62 12.87
C MET A 156 -13.30 2.78 11.55
N ALA A 157 -13.95 2.60 10.41
CA ALA A 157 -13.36 2.82 9.09
C ALA A 157 -12.87 4.27 8.94
N ALA A 158 -13.67 5.25 9.36
CA ALA A 158 -13.29 6.67 9.33
C ALA A 158 -12.11 6.98 10.24
N SER A 159 -12.11 6.44 11.47
CA SER A 159 -11.00 6.65 12.41
C SER A 159 -9.72 5.98 11.93
N PHE A 160 -9.81 4.77 11.36
CA PHE A 160 -8.67 4.05 10.79
C PHE A 160 -8.07 4.83 9.61
N GLN A 161 -8.86 5.20 8.62
CA GLN A 161 -8.36 5.95 7.46
C GLN A 161 -7.78 7.31 7.84
N TYR A 162 -8.40 8.01 8.80
CA TYR A 162 -7.86 9.27 9.33
C TYR A 162 -6.51 9.06 10.00
N THR A 163 -6.36 8.02 10.81
CA THR A 163 -5.10 7.68 11.49
C THR A 163 -4.00 7.33 10.47
N VAL A 164 -4.34 6.55 9.44
CA VAL A 164 -3.42 6.23 8.33
C VAL A 164 -2.94 7.51 7.64
N ASN A 165 -3.84 8.44 7.34
CA ASN A 165 -3.46 9.71 6.74
C ASN A 165 -2.49 10.49 7.64
N GLN A 166 -2.73 10.51 8.96
CA GLN A 166 -1.80 11.15 9.90
C GLN A 166 -0.42 10.49 9.92
N ILE A 167 -0.32 9.17 9.79
CA ILE A 167 0.97 8.45 9.73
C ILE A 167 1.73 8.79 8.45
N ILE A 168 1.04 8.95 7.32
CA ILE A 168 1.65 9.23 6.02
C ILE A 168 2.11 10.69 5.90
N PHE A 169 1.35 11.64 6.42
CA PHE A 169 1.59 13.08 6.19
C PHE A 169 2.33 13.79 7.33
N ASN A 170 2.77 13.09 8.35
CA ASN A 170 3.64 13.60 9.40
C ASN A 170 5.07 13.07 9.30
#